data_d3f4e262609f363d8dbc48e9d3dc5d13
#
_entry.id   d3f4e262609f363d8dbc48e9d3dc5d13
#
_cell.length_a   1.000
_cell.length_b   1.000
_cell.length_c   1.000
_cell.angle_alpha   90.00
_cell.angle_beta   90.00
_cell.angle_gamma   90.00
#
_symmetry.space_group_name_H-M   'P 1'
#
loop_
_entity.id
_entity.type
_entity.pdbx_description
1 polymer ?
#
loop_
_entity_poly.entity_id
_entity_poly.type
_entity_poly.pdbx_seq_one_letter_code
_entity_poly.pdbx_strand_id
1 'polypeptide(L)'
;DDCANDRQRVEFTAKPFLPPKGNQCIAFSIMLDNDFKTMDVSPTALAQVHQRGGPTGFMEGFKSNPGVLMFHAHEGYYDFDWIYLHGSRTDIKQEDLKFRLLSLDEMKGKWTDISFCLDFANNNMSLWVNGKRKFNINQPPTGLHLPEAIFFKYGIYQSFVTKYKQKNNRN
;
A
#
# COMPACT_ATOMS: atom_id res chain seq x y z
N ASP A 1 7.14 17.79 -6.82
CA ASP A 1 7.73 17.20 -8.01
C ASP A 1 8.41 15.88 -7.65
N ASP A 2 7.95 14.76 -8.26
CA ASP A 2 8.47 13.42 -7.98
C ASP A 2 9.93 13.28 -8.43
N CYS A 3 10.31 13.87 -9.53
CA CYS A 3 11.69 13.82 -10.03
C CYS A 3 12.69 14.45 -9.05
N ALA A 4 12.31 15.57 -8.43
CA ALA A 4 13.16 16.24 -7.43
C ALA A 4 13.32 15.39 -6.14
N ASN A 5 12.45 14.43 -5.91
CA ASN A 5 12.47 13.52 -4.76
C ASN A 5 12.95 12.10 -5.11
N ASP A 6 13.61 11.94 -6.27
CA ASP A 6 14.10 10.64 -6.75
C ASP A 6 12.99 9.57 -6.85
N ARG A 7 11.83 9.99 -7.37
CA ARG A 7 10.63 9.17 -7.48
C ARG A 7 10.09 9.19 -8.91
N GLN A 8 9.38 8.13 -9.24
CA GLN A 8 8.66 8.02 -10.49
C GLN A 8 7.33 7.34 -10.24
N ARG A 9 6.22 7.97 -10.67
CA ARG A 9 4.91 7.37 -10.50
C ARG A 9 3.92 7.80 -11.57
N VAL A 10 3.03 6.85 -11.86
CA VAL A 10 1.76 7.08 -12.54
C VAL A 10 0.71 6.38 -11.69
N GLU A 11 -0.08 7.15 -10.94
CA GLU A 11 -1.10 6.63 -10.04
C GLU A 11 -2.43 7.34 -10.27
N PHE A 12 -3.49 6.56 -10.19
CA PHE A 12 -4.88 7.04 -10.18
C PHE A 12 -5.43 6.98 -8.75
N THR A 13 -6.28 7.93 -8.42
CA THR A 13 -6.99 7.96 -7.13
C THR A 13 -8.45 7.64 -7.36
N ALA A 14 -8.95 6.59 -6.72
CA ALA A 14 -10.36 6.21 -6.79
C ALA A 14 -11.24 7.23 -6.05
N LYS A 15 -12.43 7.45 -6.59
CA LYS A 15 -13.47 8.30 -6.03
C LYS A 15 -14.79 7.52 -5.92
N PRO A 16 -15.68 7.81 -4.95
CA PRO A 16 -15.50 8.80 -3.88
C PRO A 16 -14.50 8.33 -2.81
N PHE A 17 -14.03 9.23 -1.94
CA PHE A 17 -13.31 8.86 -0.74
C PHE A 17 -14.25 8.17 0.24
N LEU A 18 -13.77 7.13 0.91
CA LEU A 18 -14.58 6.31 1.81
C LEU A 18 -14.49 6.83 3.25
N PRO A 19 -15.59 6.79 4.00
CA PRO A 19 -15.56 7.14 5.40
C PRO A 19 -14.84 6.05 6.22
N PRO A 20 -14.08 6.40 7.26
CA PRO A 20 -13.43 5.42 8.14
C PRO A 20 -14.40 4.86 9.17
N LYS A 21 -15.52 4.29 8.73
CA LYS A 21 -16.58 3.73 9.58
C LYS A 21 -17.30 2.57 8.90
N GLY A 22 -17.93 1.72 9.70
CA GLY A 22 -18.65 0.54 9.22
C GLY A 22 -17.70 -0.44 8.54
N ASN A 23 -18.16 -1.11 7.51
CA ASN A 23 -17.35 -2.04 6.71
C ASN A 23 -17.06 -1.44 5.34
N GLN A 24 -15.81 -1.23 5.03
CA GLN A 24 -15.34 -0.68 3.77
C GLN A 24 -14.54 -1.75 3.03
N CYS A 25 -15.06 -2.21 1.90
CA CYS A 25 -14.39 -3.22 1.08
C CYS A 25 -13.90 -2.60 -0.23
N ILE A 26 -12.71 -2.98 -0.63
CA ILE A 26 -12.08 -2.59 -1.90
C ILE A 26 -11.67 -3.87 -2.62
N ALA A 27 -11.95 -3.92 -3.91
CA ALA A 27 -11.51 -4.99 -4.78
C ALA A 27 -10.91 -4.42 -6.07
N PHE A 28 -9.89 -5.09 -6.55
CA PHE A 28 -9.26 -4.79 -7.84
C PHE A 28 -8.63 -6.05 -8.42
N SER A 29 -8.43 -6.04 -9.73
CA SER A 29 -7.67 -7.07 -10.43
C SER A 29 -6.41 -6.46 -11.01
N ILE A 30 -5.32 -7.19 -10.94
CA ILE A 30 -4.03 -6.81 -11.47
C ILE A 30 -3.45 -7.94 -12.30
N MET A 31 -2.84 -7.61 -13.42
CA MET A 31 -2.02 -8.53 -14.21
C MET A 31 -0.64 -7.92 -14.41
N LEU A 32 0.37 -8.68 -14.13
CA LEU A 32 1.74 -8.29 -14.44
C LEU A 32 2.13 -8.80 -15.83
N ASP A 33 2.80 -7.95 -16.60
CA ASP A 33 3.40 -8.39 -17.84
C ASP A 33 4.42 -9.52 -17.60
N ASN A 34 4.61 -10.40 -18.57
CA ASN A 34 5.61 -11.46 -18.47
C ASN A 34 7.02 -10.94 -18.24
N ASP A 35 7.30 -9.75 -18.79
CA ASP A 35 8.60 -9.07 -18.66
C ASP A 35 8.67 -8.14 -17.45
N PHE A 36 7.64 -8.11 -16.60
CA PHE A 36 7.63 -7.25 -15.42
C PHE A 36 8.84 -7.53 -14.52
N LYS A 37 9.56 -6.47 -14.19
CA LYS A 37 10.75 -6.52 -13.32
C LYS A 37 10.57 -5.55 -12.16
N THR A 38 10.96 -6.02 -10.99
CA THR A 38 11.05 -5.16 -9.81
C THR A 38 12.34 -4.36 -9.82
N MET A 39 12.34 -3.24 -9.12
CA MET A 39 13.58 -2.56 -8.77
C MET A 39 14.20 -3.28 -7.56
N ASP A 40 15.48 -3.62 -7.69
CA ASP A 40 16.25 -4.30 -6.64
C ASP A 40 16.76 -3.37 -5.52
N VAL A 41 16.39 -2.09 -5.57
CA VAL A 41 16.80 -1.07 -4.60
C VAL A 41 15.65 -0.60 -3.72
N SER A 42 14.41 -0.85 -4.13
CA SER A 42 13.20 -0.49 -3.37
C SER A 42 11.98 -1.25 -3.89
N PRO A 43 10.96 -1.44 -3.05
CA PRO A 43 9.67 -1.95 -3.50
C PRO A 43 9.03 -1.06 -4.57
N THR A 44 8.34 -1.67 -5.52
CA THR A 44 7.48 -1.00 -6.49
C THR A 44 6.04 -1.07 -5.99
N ALA A 45 5.47 0.04 -5.55
CA ALA A 45 4.08 0.06 -5.14
C ALA A 45 3.16 0.00 -6.37
N LEU A 46 2.17 -0.90 -6.32
CA LEU A 46 1.21 -1.14 -7.39
C LEU A 46 -0.22 -0.73 -6.98
N ALA A 47 -0.50 -0.75 -5.70
CA ALA A 47 -1.72 -0.22 -5.12
C ALA A 47 -1.48 0.22 -3.68
N GLN A 48 -2.27 1.16 -3.19
CA GLN A 48 -2.13 1.63 -1.82
C GLN A 48 -3.42 2.28 -1.30
N VAL A 49 -3.63 2.21 0.00
CA VAL A 49 -4.65 2.99 0.68
C VAL A 49 -3.96 4.11 1.44
N HIS A 50 -4.43 5.32 1.22
CA HIS A 50 -4.05 6.49 1.99
C HIS A 50 -5.21 6.95 2.86
N GLN A 51 -4.88 7.73 3.88
CA GLN A 51 -5.87 8.48 4.64
C GLN A 51 -5.79 9.98 4.34
N ARG A 52 -6.91 10.64 4.54
CA ARG A 52 -7.01 12.08 4.64
C ARG A 52 -7.25 12.44 6.11
N GLY A 53 -6.59 13.49 6.59
CA GLY A 53 -6.63 13.86 8.00
C GLY A 53 -5.79 12.92 8.89
N GLY A 54 -5.70 13.26 10.16
CA GLY A 54 -4.85 12.57 11.12
C GLY A 54 -3.37 12.92 10.96
N PRO A 55 -2.48 12.21 11.65
CA PRO A 55 -1.06 12.52 11.74
C PRO A 55 -0.23 12.08 10.54
N THR A 56 -0.79 12.05 9.36
CA THR A 56 -0.07 11.65 8.15
C THR A 56 0.36 12.87 7.35
N GLY A 57 1.65 13.07 7.23
CA GLY A 57 2.23 13.83 6.14
C GLY A 57 2.65 15.27 6.41
N PHE A 58 2.11 15.98 7.39
CA PHE A 58 2.50 17.36 7.67
C PHE A 58 2.51 17.68 9.16
N MET A 59 2.55 16.66 10.00
CA MET A 59 2.65 16.85 11.43
C MET A 59 4.07 16.70 11.89
N GLU A 60 4.39 17.43 12.92
CA GLU A 60 5.68 17.40 13.58
C GLU A 60 6.08 15.94 13.92
N GLY A 61 7.22 15.48 13.40
CA GLY A 61 7.68 14.10 13.52
C GLY A 61 7.42 13.17 12.33
N PHE A 62 6.45 13.48 11.45
CA PHE A 62 6.20 12.73 10.22
C PHE A 62 6.71 13.50 9.00
N LYS A 63 7.83 13.07 8.45
CA LYS A 63 8.41 13.68 7.24
C LYS A 63 7.74 13.29 5.93
N SER A 64 6.81 12.34 5.94
CA SER A 64 6.11 11.87 4.75
C SER A 64 4.70 11.40 5.09
N ASN A 65 3.83 11.37 4.09
CA ASN A 65 2.49 10.80 4.19
C ASN A 65 2.54 9.34 3.67
N PRO A 66 2.86 8.35 4.50
CA PRO A 66 2.95 6.98 4.04
C PRO A 66 1.57 6.48 3.62
N GLY A 67 1.55 5.62 2.60
CA GLY A 67 0.39 4.77 2.38
C GLY A 67 0.20 3.88 3.59
N VAL A 68 -0.99 3.88 4.19
CA VAL A 68 -1.26 3.08 5.39
C VAL A 68 -1.40 1.60 5.08
N LEU A 69 -1.88 1.25 3.88
CA LEU A 69 -1.85 -0.09 3.33
C LEU A 69 -1.16 -0.03 1.98
N MET A 70 -0.14 -0.81 1.76
CA MET A 70 0.62 -0.82 0.52
C MET A 70 0.69 -2.22 -0.06
N PHE A 71 0.40 -2.33 -1.33
CA PHE A 71 0.60 -3.54 -2.12
C PHE A 71 1.77 -3.28 -3.05
N HIS A 72 2.83 -4.04 -2.92
CA HIS A 72 4.02 -3.79 -3.71
C HIS A 72 4.71 -5.06 -4.18
N ALA A 73 5.43 -4.93 -5.28
CA ALA A 73 6.30 -5.95 -5.83
C ALA A 73 7.73 -5.73 -5.37
N HIS A 74 8.35 -6.73 -4.76
CA HIS A 74 9.72 -6.69 -4.28
C HIS A 74 10.33 -8.09 -4.22
N GLU A 75 11.59 -8.23 -4.64
CA GLU A 75 12.37 -9.47 -4.52
C GLU A 75 11.64 -10.74 -5.01
N GLY A 76 10.89 -10.63 -6.09
CA GLY A 76 10.16 -11.75 -6.68
C GLY A 76 8.81 -12.05 -6.05
N TYR A 77 8.33 -11.21 -5.13
CA TYR A 77 7.05 -11.40 -4.45
C TYR A 77 6.14 -10.18 -4.54
N TYR A 78 4.86 -10.43 -4.43
CA TYR A 78 3.81 -9.44 -4.22
C TYR A 78 3.45 -9.47 -2.75
N ASP A 79 3.78 -8.39 -2.07
CA ASP A 79 3.65 -8.25 -0.63
C ASP A 79 2.59 -7.20 -0.28
N PHE A 80 2.00 -7.34 0.89
CA PHE A 80 1.10 -6.39 1.49
C PHE A 80 1.72 -5.88 2.80
N ASP A 81 1.95 -4.60 2.88
CA ASP A 81 2.45 -3.92 4.07
C ASP A 81 1.33 -3.09 4.69
N TRP A 82 1.14 -3.29 5.96
CA TRP A 82 0.25 -2.49 6.78
C TRP A 82 1.06 -1.63 7.74
N ILE A 83 1.02 -0.33 7.51
CA ILE A 83 1.64 0.66 8.38
C ILE A 83 0.63 1.05 9.45
N TYR A 84 0.79 0.50 10.63
CA TYR A 84 -0.10 0.74 11.76
C TYR A 84 0.36 1.94 12.58
N LEU A 85 -0.47 2.97 12.63
CA LEU A 85 -0.23 4.16 13.43
C LEU A 85 -1.12 4.15 14.67
N HIS A 86 -0.54 4.33 15.83
CA HIS A 86 -1.27 4.37 17.10
C HIS A 86 -0.65 5.37 18.08
N GLY A 87 -1.26 5.53 19.27
CA GLY A 87 -0.81 6.49 20.26
C GLY A 87 -1.62 7.79 20.26
N SER A 88 -1.05 8.85 20.81
CA SER A 88 -1.66 10.18 20.82
C SER A 88 -1.20 11.03 19.65
N ARG A 89 -1.86 12.15 19.40
CA ARG A 89 -1.47 13.10 18.35
C ARG A 89 -0.05 13.65 18.54
N THR A 90 0.43 13.72 19.78
CA THR A 90 1.76 14.22 20.13
C THR A 90 2.79 13.12 20.38
N ASP A 91 2.34 11.86 20.42
CA ASP A 91 3.20 10.67 20.60
C ASP A 91 2.70 9.55 19.71
N ILE A 92 2.96 9.70 18.41
CA ILE A 92 2.54 8.74 17.41
C ILE A 92 3.58 7.62 17.32
N LYS A 93 3.11 6.40 17.39
CA LYS A 93 3.90 5.19 17.19
C LYS A 93 3.51 4.55 15.87
N GLN A 94 4.49 3.94 15.22
CA GLN A 94 4.30 3.21 13.98
C GLN A 94 4.77 1.77 14.17
N GLU A 95 3.97 0.85 13.71
CA GLU A 95 4.31 -0.56 13.55
C GLU A 95 4.07 -0.97 12.09
N ASP A 96 4.96 -1.79 11.54
CA ASP A 96 4.86 -2.27 10.17
C ASP A 96 4.61 -3.78 10.19
N LEU A 97 3.46 -4.20 9.67
CA LEU A 97 3.11 -5.60 9.50
C LEU A 97 3.22 -5.96 8.01
N LYS A 98 3.95 -7.04 7.71
CA LYS A 98 4.21 -7.46 6.33
C LYS A 98 3.67 -8.86 6.08
N PHE A 99 2.99 -9.02 4.95
CA PHE A 99 2.39 -10.28 4.54
C PHE A 99 2.75 -10.58 3.10
N ARG A 100 3.34 -11.74 2.87
CA ARG A 100 3.57 -12.25 1.52
C ARG A 100 2.29 -12.84 0.96
N LEU A 101 1.86 -12.35 -0.20
CA LEU A 101 0.61 -12.77 -0.82
C LEU A 101 0.84 -13.86 -1.89
N LEU A 102 1.70 -13.59 -2.86
CA LEU A 102 2.01 -14.45 -4.00
C LEU A 102 3.46 -14.26 -4.44
N SER A 103 4.00 -15.19 -5.21
CA SER A 103 5.17 -14.91 -6.04
C SER A 103 4.76 -14.08 -7.27
N LEU A 104 5.65 -13.27 -7.80
CA LEU A 104 5.36 -12.50 -9.02
C LEU A 104 5.16 -13.41 -10.23
N ASP A 105 5.81 -14.59 -10.25
CA ASP A 105 5.65 -15.55 -11.34
C ASP A 105 4.24 -16.17 -11.37
N GLU A 106 3.55 -16.25 -10.24
CA GLU A 106 2.13 -16.64 -10.20
C GLU A 106 1.21 -15.58 -10.81
N MET A 107 1.64 -14.32 -10.89
CA MET A 107 0.86 -13.18 -11.36
C MET A 107 1.15 -12.79 -12.81
N LYS A 108 2.33 -13.14 -13.34
CA LYS A 108 2.73 -12.81 -14.71
C LYS A 108 1.81 -13.45 -15.75
N GLY A 109 1.31 -12.63 -16.68
CA GLY A 109 0.40 -13.06 -17.73
C GLY A 109 -0.96 -13.56 -17.25
N LYS A 110 -1.30 -13.37 -15.98
CA LYS A 110 -2.55 -13.82 -15.37
C LYS A 110 -3.20 -12.72 -14.56
N TRP A 111 -4.52 -12.63 -14.66
CA TRP A 111 -5.29 -11.77 -13.75
C TRP A 111 -5.27 -12.33 -12.34
N THR A 112 -4.99 -11.47 -11.41
CA THR A 112 -4.98 -11.76 -9.97
C THR A 112 -5.97 -10.83 -9.29
N ASP A 113 -6.97 -11.41 -8.65
CA ASP A 113 -8.00 -10.68 -7.94
C ASP A 113 -7.58 -10.47 -6.49
N ILE A 114 -7.58 -9.24 -6.06
CA ILE A 114 -7.32 -8.83 -4.68
C ILE A 114 -8.58 -8.18 -4.14
N SER A 115 -9.02 -8.62 -2.97
CA SER A 115 -10.06 -7.92 -2.24
C SER A 115 -9.71 -7.85 -0.76
N PHE A 116 -10.04 -6.75 -0.12
CA PHE A 116 -9.86 -6.59 1.31
C PHE A 116 -10.99 -5.76 1.90
N CYS A 117 -11.32 -6.05 3.13
CA CYS A 117 -12.33 -5.33 3.91
C CYS A 117 -11.74 -4.78 5.19
N LEU A 118 -12.04 -3.53 5.46
CA LEU A 118 -11.72 -2.80 6.67
C LEU A 118 -13.00 -2.68 7.49
N ASP A 119 -13.14 -3.50 8.52
CA ASP A 119 -14.30 -3.45 9.43
C ASP A 119 -13.97 -2.57 10.64
N PHE A 120 -14.32 -1.30 10.50
CA PHE A 120 -14.11 -0.30 11.55
C PHE A 120 -15.02 -0.50 12.76
N ALA A 121 -16.13 -1.20 12.61
CA ALA A 121 -17.06 -1.45 13.70
C ALA A 121 -16.56 -2.56 14.64
N ASN A 122 -15.93 -3.59 14.05
CA ASN A 122 -15.45 -4.77 14.79
C ASN A 122 -13.93 -4.82 14.92
N ASN A 123 -13.23 -3.76 14.48
CA ASN A 123 -11.77 -3.71 14.51
C ASN A 123 -11.13 -4.93 13.83
N ASN A 124 -11.56 -5.19 12.61
CA ASN A 124 -11.10 -6.35 11.85
C ASN A 124 -10.66 -5.98 10.43
N MET A 125 -9.63 -6.63 9.94
CA MET A 125 -9.24 -6.57 8.54
C MET A 125 -9.10 -7.97 7.97
N SER A 126 -9.68 -8.16 6.80
CA SER A 126 -9.58 -9.41 6.03
C SER A 126 -9.10 -9.15 4.62
N LEU A 127 -8.29 -10.07 4.08
CA LEU A 127 -7.79 -9.99 2.70
C LEU A 127 -7.92 -11.34 2.00
N TRP A 128 -8.32 -11.29 0.73
CA TRP A 128 -8.45 -12.43 -0.17
C TRP A 128 -7.64 -12.22 -1.44
N VAL A 129 -7.09 -13.29 -1.93
CA VAL A 129 -6.41 -13.38 -3.23
C VAL A 129 -7.07 -14.49 -4.02
N ASN A 130 -7.58 -14.18 -5.23
CA ASN A 130 -8.30 -15.12 -6.08
C ASN A 130 -9.40 -15.87 -5.31
N GLY A 131 -10.19 -15.13 -4.52
CA GLY A 131 -11.28 -15.65 -3.71
C GLY A 131 -10.86 -16.45 -2.47
N LYS A 132 -9.58 -16.71 -2.27
CA LYS A 132 -9.07 -17.43 -1.08
C LYS A 132 -8.61 -16.44 -0.02
N ARG A 133 -9.15 -16.55 1.19
CA ARG A 133 -8.75 -15.69 2.30
C ARG A 133 -7.30 -15.97 2.70
N LYS A 134 -6.46 -14.94 2.65
CA LYS A 134 -5.05 -15.00 3.06
C LYS A 134 -4.89 -14.74 4.55
N PHE A 135 -5.61 -13.77 5.06
CA PHE A 135 -5.62 -13.48 6.50
C PHE A 135 -6.92 -12.84 6.96
N ASN A 136 -7.11 -12.87 8.26
CA ASN A 136 -8.14 -12.16 9.00
C ASN A 136 -7.49 -11.70 10.31
N ILE A 137 -7.39 -10.42 10.53
CA ILE A 137 -6.69 -9.84 11.67
C ILE A 137 -7.69 -9.12 12.55
N ASN A 138 -7.85 -9.63 13.79
CA ASN A 138 -8.64 -8.98 14.82
C ASN A 138 -7.81 -7.89 15.52
N GLN A 139 -7.47 -6.86 14.78
CA GLN A 139 -6.86 -5.64 15.29
C GLN A 139 -7.55 -4.48 14.60
N PRO A 140 -7.53 -3.28 15.17
CA PRO A 140 -8.11 -2.14 14.50
C PRO A 140 -7.65 -2.15 13.03
N PRO A 141 -8.55 -2.16 12.04
CA PRO A 141 -8.18 -2.10 10.64
C PRO A 141 -7.42 -0.82 10.36
N THR A 142 -7.44 -0.05 11.33
CA THR A 142 -7.03 1.29 11.36
C THR A 142 -5.72 1.41 12.10
N GLY A 143 -4.69 1.06 11.46
CA GLY A 143 -3.53 1.86 11.56
C GLY A 143 -3.76 3.28 11.06
N LEU A 144 -5.01 3.63 10.80
CA LEU A 144 -5.46 4.94 10.31
C LEU A 144 -5.79 5.83 11.48
N HIS A 145 -4.78 6.29 12.20
CA HIS A 145 -5.00 7.12 13.38
C HIS A 145 -5.77 8.41 13.02
N LEU A 146 -6.96 8.59 13.60
CA LEU A 146 -7.85 9.75 13.45
C LEU A 146 -8.11 10.17 11.99
N PRO A 147 -8.44 9.28 11.07
CA PRO A 147 -8.68 9.67 9.68
C PRO A 147 -10.01 10.39 9.51
N GLU A 148 -10.06 11.34 8.58
CA GLU A 148 -11.30 11.95 8.08
C GLU A 148 -11.91 11.13 6.96
N ALA A 149 -11.06 10.55 6.12
CA ALA A 149 -11.44 9.69 5.01
C ALA A 149 -10.29 8.77 4.62
N ILE A 150 -10.62 7.70 3.93
CA ILE A 150 -9.65 6.82 3.28
C ILE A 150 -9.85 6.88 1.77
N PHE A 151 -8.80 6.65 1.01
CA PHE A 151 -8.88 6.59 -0.44
C PHE A 151 -7.88 5.59 -1.01
N PHE A 152 -8.33 4.91 -2.05
CA PHE A 152 -7.54 3.91 -2.76
C PHE A 152 -6.82 4.55 -3.93
N LYS A 153 -5.56 4.18 -4.12
CA LYS A 153 -4.74 4.54 -5.27
C LYS A 153 -4.21 3.27 -5.92
N TYR A 154 -4.08 3.30 -7.23
CA TYR A 154 -3.52 2.21 -8.01
C TYR A 154 -2.69 2.75 -9.17
N GLY A 155 -1.71 2.00 -9.57
CA GLY A 155 -0.76 2.39 -10.62
C GLY A 155 0.65 1.92 -10.25
N ILE A 156 1.66 2.61 -10.74
CA ILE A 156 3.06 2.29 -10.47
C ILE A 156 3.70 3.47 -9.75
N TYR A 157 4.30 3.18 -8.61
CA TYR A 157 5.09 4.13 -7.86
C TYR A 157 6.43 3.52 -7.44
N GLN A 158 7.52 4.18 -7.79
CA GLN A 158 8.89 3.77 -7.53
C GLN A 158 9.64 4.90 -6.84
N SER A 159 10.45 4.54 -5.85
CA SER A 159 11.39 5.45 -5.16
C SER A 159 12.84 5.03 -5.46
N PHE A 160 13.77 5.93 -5.25
CA PHE A 160 15.22 5.68 -5.45
C PHE A 160 15.59 5.31 -6.89
N VAL A 161 14.96 5.98 -7.86
CA VAL A 161 15.17 5.73 -9.30
C VAL A 161 16.62 6.00 -9.71
N THR A 162 17.23 7.05 -9.17
CA THR A 162 18.66 7.39 -9.43
C THR A 162 19.57 6.29 -8.91
N LYS A 163 19.33 5.78 -7.71
CA LYS A 163 20.11 4.68 -7.13
C LYS A 163 20.01 3.40 -7.97
N TYR A 164 18.80 3.11 -8.48
CA TYR A 164 18.58 1.99 -9.38
C TYR A 164 19.35 2.14 -10.70
N LYS A 165 19.30 3.35 -11.32
CA LYS A 165 20.05 3.66 -12.54
C LYS A 165 21.54 3.48 -12.33
N GLN A 166 22.10 4.04 -11.27
CA GLN A 166 23.52 3.92 -10.93
C GLN A 166 23.94 2.45 -10.75
N LYS A 167 23.17 1.66 -9.96
CA LYS A 167 23.47 0.25 -9.73
C LYS A 167 23.48 -0.59 -11.01
N ASN A 168 22.62 -0.25 -11.97
CA ASN A 168 22.46 -1.00 -13.22
C ASN A 168 23.16 -0.35 -14.42
N ASN A 169 24.03 0.64 -14.21
CA ASN A 169 24.71 1.39 -15.26
C ASN A 169 23.78 1.90 -16.37
N ARG A 170 22.59 2.35 -15.99
CA ARG A 170 21.57 2.89 -16.91
C ARG A 170 21.49 4.41 -16.74
N ASN A 171 21.63 5.12 -17.84
CA ASN A 171 21.48 6.59 -17.89
C ASN A 171 20.02 7.00 -18.07
#